data_6764a7b11c1dc63a384e52f96e9bcb34
#
_entry.id   6764a7b11c1dc63a384e52f96e9bcb34
#
_cell.length_a   1.000
_cell.length_b   1.000
_cell.length_c   1.000
_cell.angle_alpha   90.00
_cell.angle_beta   90.00
_cell.angle_gamma   90.00
#
_symmetry.space_group_name_H-M   'P 1'
#
loop_
_entity.id
_entity.type
_entity.pdbx_description
1 polymer ?
#
loop_
_entity_poly.entity_id
_entity_poly.type
_entity_poly.pdbx_seq_one_letter_code
_entity_poly.pdbx_strand_id
1 'polypeptide(L)'
;MATTSPSPAASDGTARPRAVTPGTVAAALLVPLLTVAGVATSLHTQEIEHGWADRQREACRHLPFPMAEYVVGWAGVGLGLAAVAVCVLLARRLRGRYGRRLGESWPGLVAGTTVWFNVLAIPMELIQLYVVYSAAAAGINLGDGC
;
A
#
# COMPACT_ATOMS: atom_id res chain seq x y z
N MET A 1 -61.41 26.61 31.06
CA MET A 1 -60.82 25.34 30.59
C MET A 1 -60.16 25.67 29.24
N ALA A 2 -58.84 25.84 29.28
CA ALA A 2 -58.05 26.12 28.06
C ALA A 2 -57.37 24.82 27.64
N THR A 3 -57.80 24.26 26.52
CA THR A 3 -57.21 23.09 25.88
C THR A 3 -55.96 23.51 25.11
N THR A 4 -54.78 23.21 25.67
CA THR A 4 -53.49 23.37 25.01
C THR A 4 -53.31 22.23 24.03
N SER A 5 -53.43 22.48 22.72
CA SER A 5 -53.07 21.50 21.68
C SER A 5 -51.55 21.29 21.67
N PRO A 6 -51.09 20.04 21.70
CA PRO A 6 -49.67 19.77 21.52
C PRO A 6 -49.30 20.05 20.09
N SER A 7 -48.30 20.93 19.90
CA SER A 7 -47.67 21.21 18.59
C SER A 7 -46.97 19.92 18.10
N PRO A 8 -47.21 19.49 16.85
CA PRO A 8 -46.46 18.35 16.32
C PRO A 8 -44.98 18.73 16.18
N ALA A 9 -44.14 18.07 16.93
CA ALA A 9 -42.70 18.17 16.79
C ALA A 9 -42.34 17.81 15.34
N ALA A 10 -41.91 18.79 14.57
CA ALA A 10 -41.35 18.60 13.26
C ALA A 10 -40.11 17.74 13.42
N SER A 11 -40.24 16.46 13.09
CA SER A 11 -39.11 15.55 12.90
C SER A 11 -38.35 16.00 11.64
N ASP A 12 -37.46 16.96 11.83
CA ASP A 12 -36.46 17.32 10.82
C ASP A 12 -35.52 16.12 10.65
N GLY A 13 -36.01 15.13 9.90
CA GLY A 13 -35.27 13.97 9.44
C GLY A 13 -34.32 14.36 8.34
N THR A 14 -33.37 15.25 8.62
CA THR A 14 -32.19 15.43 7.79
C THR A 14 -31.40 14.12 7.83
N ALA A 15 -31.76 13.21 6.94
CA ALA A 15 -31.06 11.95 6.75
C ALA A 15 -29.57 12.28 6.50
N ARG A 16 -28.74 12.14 7.54
CA ARG A 16 -27.29 12.33 7.41
C ARG A 16 -26.80 11.45 6.29
N PRO A 17 -26.12 12.00 5.27
CA PRO A 17 -25.65 11.22 4.14
C PRO A 17 -24.81 10.04 4.64
N ARG A 18 -25.14 8.83 4.17
CA ARG A 18 -24.42 7.62 4.54
C ARG A 18 -22.96 7.76 4.12
N ALA A 19 -22.04 7.79 5.08
CA ALA A 19 -20.60 7.86 4.84
C ALA A 19 -20.06 6.63 4.10
N VAL A 20 -20.80 5.51 4.17
CA VAL A 20 -20.45 4.27 3.47
C VAL A 20 -21.14 4.25 2.10
N THR A 21 -20.40 4.65 1.08
CA THR A 21 -20.82 4.57 -0.32
C THR A 21 -20.01 3.49 -1.04
N PRO A 22 -20.50 2.92 -2.15
CA PRO A 22 -19.72 1.93 -2.93
C PRO A 22 -18.32 2.44 -3.29
N GLY A 23 -18.19 3.72 -3.60
CA GLY A 23 -16.89 4.32 -3.92
C GLY A 23 -15.95 4.43 -2.71
N THR A 24 -16.46 4.63 -1.47
CA THR A 24 -15.62 4.63 -0.27
C THR A 24 -15.18 3.22 0.09
N VAL A 25 -16.02 2.23 -0.11
CA VAL A 25 -15.68 0.81 0.09
C VAL A 25 -14.62 0.37 -0.92
N ALA A 26 -14.82 0.67 -2.21
CA ALA A 26 -13.85 0.34 -3.25
C ALA A 26 -12.48 0.98 -2.98
N ALA A 27 -12.44 2.27 -2.62
CA ALA A 27 -11.20 2.95 -2.26
C ALA A 27 -10.54 2.35 -1.01
N ALA A 28 -11.32 1.92 -0.01
CA ALA A 28 -10.79 1.29 1.19
C ALA A 28 -10.22 -0.10 0.93
N LEU A 29 -10.81 -0.88 0.01
CA LEU A 29 -10.31 -2.19 -0.39
C LEU A 29 -9.10 -2.10 -1.34
N LEU A 30 -8.97 -1.01 -2.08
CA LEU A 30 -7.82 -0.77 -2.95
C LEU A 30 -6.52 -0.64 -2.15
N VAL A 31 -6.56 -0.07 -0.94
CA VAL A 31 -5.38 0.11 -0.08
C VAL A 31 -4.73 -1.24 0.27
N PRO A 32 -5.43 -2.22 0.89
CA PRO A 32 -4.83 -3.53 1.17
C PRO A 32 -4.42 -4.28 -0.09
N LEU A 33 -5.15 -4.13 -1.20
CA LEU A 33 -4.77 -4.74 -2.48
C LEU A 33 -3.41 -4.24 -2.97
N LEU A 34 -3.21 -2.92 -2.96
CA LEU A 34 -1.94 -2.30 -3.34
C LEU A 34 -0.80 -2.70 -2.40
N THR A 35 -1.07 -2.79 -1.09
CA THR A 35 -0.08 -3.23 -0.10
C THR A 35 0.33 -4.69 -0.34
N VAL A 36 -0.64 -5.59 -0.56
CA VAL A 36 -0.34 -7.01 -0.86
C VAL A 36 0.42 -7.14 -2.17
N ALA A 37 0.05 -6.37 -3.20
CA ALA A 37 0.78 -6.36 -4.47
C ALA A 37 2.23 -5.86 -4.28
N GLY A 38 2.46 -4.82 -3.46
CA GLY A 38 3.79 -4.32 -3.11
C GLY A 38 4.64 -5.40 -2.42
N VAL A 39 4.09 -6.07 -1.41
CA VAL A 39 4.78 -7.18 -0.72
C VAL A 39 5.09 -8.34 -1.69
N ALA A 40 4.15 -8.69 -2.56
CA ALA A 40 4.36 -9.75 -3.54
C ALA A 40 5.49 -9.40 -4.54
N THR A 41 5.59 -8.14 -4.97
CA THR A 41 6.71 -7.69 -5.82
C THR A 41 8.04 -7.77 -5.07
N SER A 42 8.08 -7.40 -3.79
CA SER A 42 9.29 -7.51 -2.95
C SER A 42 9.77 -8.96 -2.81
N LEU A 43 8.85 -9.91 -2.60
CA LEU A 43 9.20 -11.35 -2.54
C LEU A 43 9.71 -11.85 -3.88
N HIS A 44 9.10 -11.42 -4.97
CA HIS A 44 9.53 -11.81 -6.31
C HIS A 44 10.92 -11.25 -6.67
N THR A 45 11.30 -10.08 -6.18
CA THR A 45 12.64 -9.54 -6.34
C THR A 45 13.69 -10.47 -5.74
N GLN A 46 13.46 -11.03 -4.55
CA GLN A 46 14.37 -11.99 -3.91
C GLN A 46 14.56 -13.27 -4.74
N GLU A 47 13.49 -13.77 -5.35
CA GLU A 47 13.58 -14.96 -6.23
C GLU A 47 14.43 -14.67 -7.48
N ILE A 48 14.29 -13.50 -8.09
CA ILE A 48 15.09 -13.09 -9.25
C ILE A 48 16.57 -12.98 -8.86
N GLU A 49 16.88 -12.35 -7.72
CA GLU A 49 18.25 -12.18 -7.22
C GLU A 49 18.93 -13.52 -6.96
N HIS A 50 18.26 -14.43 -6.25
CA HIS A 50 18.79 -15.77 -6.00
C HIS A 50 19.06 -16.52 -7.31
N GLY A 51 18.11 -16.52 -8.24
CA GLY A 51 18.26 -17.18 -9.52
C GLY A 51 19.36 -16.55 -10.40
N TRP A 52 19.62 -15.25 -10.27
CA TRP A 52 20.72 -14.58 -10.95
C TRP A 52 22.07 -14.97 -10.33
N ALA A 53 22.17 -14.98 -8.99
CA ALA A 53 23.36 -15.37 -8.27
C ALA A 53 23.76 -16.82 -8.56
N ASP A 54 22.80 -17.73 -8.59
CA ASP A 54 23.05 -19.15 -8.90
C ASP A 54 23.56 -19.35 -10.33
N ARG A 55 22.94 -18.67 -11.32
CA ARG A 55 23.43 -18.71 -12.71
C ARG A 55 24.85 -18.18 -12.87
N GLN A 56 25.25 -17.16 -12.09
CA GLN A 56 26.63 -16.68 -12.11
C GLN A 56 27.62 -17.70 -11.54
N ARG A 57 27.26 -18.38 -10.44
CA ARG A 57 28.07 -19.44 -9.85
C ARG A 57 28.24 -20.63 -10.81
N GLU A 58 27.15 -21.07 -11.44
CA GLU A 58 27.18 -22.14 -12.43
C GLU A 58 28.02 -21.83 -13.65
N ALA A 59 27.94 -20.58 -14.12
CA ALA A 59 28.67 -20.12 -15.29
C ALA A 59 30.13 -19.73 -15.00
N CYS A 60 30.54 -19.65 -13.73
CA CYS A 60 31.81 -19.12 -13.25
C CYS A 60 32.21 -17.80 -13.92
N ARG A 61 31.25 -16.92 -14.16
CA ARG A 61 31.46 -15.61 -14.79
C ARG A 61 30.42 -14.60 -14.35
N HIS A 62 30.80 -13.33 -14.34
CA HIS A 62 29.87 -12.25 -14.10
C HIS A 62 28.86 -12.13 -15.24
N LEU A 63 27.57 -12.28 -14.92
CA LEU A 63 26.47 -12.04 -15.82
C LEU A 63 25.93 -10.63 -15.64
N PRO A 64 25.42 -9.98 -16.72
CA PRO A 64 24.81 -8.68 -16.58
C PRO A 64 23.63 -8.74 -15.62
N PHE A 65 23.47 -7.67 -14.82
CA PHE A 65 22.41 -7.58 -13.84
C PHE A 65 21.03 -7.51 -14.54
N PRO A 66 20.02 -8.28 -14.10
CA PRO A 66 18.74 -8.35 -14.78
C PRO A 66 17.95 -7.05 -14.61
N MET A 67 17.57 -6.42 -15.72
CA MET A 67 16.77 -5.19 -15.73
C MET A 67 15.40 -5.38 -15.03
N ALA A 68 14.86 -6.61 -15.05
CA ALA A 68 13.61 -6.95 -14.39
C ALA A 68 13.63 -6.62 -12.89
N GLU A 69 14.78 -6.80 -12.24
CA GLU A 69 14.95 -6.58 -10.81
C GLU A 69 14.79 -5.10 -10.43
N TYR A 70 15.33 -4.18 -11.25
CA TYR A 70 15.10 -2.75 -11.08
C TYR A 70 13.61 -2.39 -11.23
N VAL A 71 12.96 -2.94 -12.26
CA VAL A 71 11.55 -2.64 -12.53
C VAL A 71 10.67 -3.14 -11.39
N VAL A 72 10.91 -4.37 -10.90
CA VAL A 72 10.14 -4.97 -9.82
C VAL A 72 10.40 -4.25 -8.49
N GLY A 73 11.65 -3.90 -8.19
CA GLY A 73 12.01 -3.14 -6.99
C GLY A 73 11.32 -1.76 -6.95
N TRP A 74 11.37 -1.00 -8.05
CA TRP A 74 10.66 0.28 -8.12
C TRP A 74 9.14 0.14 -8.12
N ALA A 75 8.60 -0.95 -8.70
CA ALA A 75 7.16 -1.22 -8.66
C ALA A 75 6.66 -1.42 -7.22
N GLY A 76 7.40 -2.13 -6.36
CA GLY A 76 7.08 -2.30 -4.94
C GLY A 76 6.92 -0.96 -4.23
N VAL A 77 7.96 -0.12 -4.29
CA VAL A 77 7.94 1.24 -3.69
C VAL A 77 6.80 2.08 -4.27
N GLY A 78 6.58 2.04 -5.59
CA GLY A 78 5.50 2.77 -6.25
C GLY A 78 4.11 2.35 -5.78
N LEU A 79 3.87 1.05 -5.61
CA LEU A 79 2.61 0.50 -5.08
C LEU A 79 2.39 0.91 -3.62
N GLY A 80 3.45 0.89 -2.80
CA GLY A 80 3.41 1.35 -1.42
C GLY A 80 3.00 2.83 -1.31
N LEU A 81 3.64 3.70 -2.09
CA LEU A 81 3.30 5.11 -2.15
C LEU A 81 1.88 5.35 -2.68
N ALA A 82 1.43 4.58 -3.68
CA ALA A 82 0.07 4.65 -4.19
C ALA A 82 -0.96 4.29 -3.13
N ALA A 83 -0.71 3.26 -2.31
CA ALA A 83 -1.58 2.89 -1.20
C ALA A 83 -1.73 4.03 -0.18
N VAL A 84 -0.62 4.69 0.18
CA VAL A 84 -0.64 5.87 1.07
C VAL A 84 -1.44 7.00 0.45
N ALA A 85 -1.22 7.31 -0.84
CA ALA A 85 -1.93 8.37 -1.55
C ALA A 85 -3.46 8.12 -1.58
N VAL A 86 -3.88 6.89 -1.89
CA VAL A 86 -5.31 6.49 -1.87
C VAL A 86 -5.91 6.67 -0.48
N CYS A 87 -5.21 6.28 0.58
CA CYS A 87 -5.67 6.45 1.95
C CYS A 87 -5.82 7.94 2.32
N VAL A 88 -4.85 8.78 1.97
CA VAL A 88 -4.91 10.24 2.22
C VAL A 88 -6.08 10.86 1.46
N LEU A 89 -6.31 10.48 0.20
CA LEU A 89 -7.45 10.95 -0.59
C LEU A 89 -8.78 10.52 0.03
N LEU A 90 -8.87 9.28 0.49
CA LEU A 90 -10.04 8.75 1.21
C LEU A 90 -10.29 9.55 2.49
N ALA A 91 -9.24 9.79 3.28
CA ALA A 91 -9.33 10.59 4.52
C ALA A 91 -9.83 12.02 4.26
N ARG A 92 -9.26 12.69 3.24
CA ARG A 92 -9.69 14.04 2.83
C ARG A 92 -11.14 14.05 2.36
N ARG A 93 -11.55 13.07 1.58
CA ARG A 93 -12.93 12.95 1.08
C ARG A 93 -13.93 12.70 2.21
N LEU A 94 -13.61 11.82 3.16
CA LEU A 94 -14.46 11.55 4.32
C LEU A 94 -14.61 12.80 5.19
N ARG A 95 -13.50 13.49 5.47
CA ARG A 95 -13.52 14.72 6.28
C ARG A 95 -14.25 15.85 5.59
N GLY A 96 -14.00 16.07 4.28
CA GLY A 96 -14.59 17.20 3.54
C GLY A 96 -16.07 17.02 3.22
N ARG A 97 -16.52 15.81 2.86
CA ARG A 97 -17.91 15.56 2.47
C ARG A 97 -18.84 15.14 3.62
N TYR A 98 -18.31 14.44 4.61
CA TYR A 98 -19.12 13.82 5.65
C TYR A 98 -18.79 14.33 7.05
N GLY A 99 -17.76 15.18 7.20
CA GLY A 99 -17.31 15.71 8.51
C GLY A 99 -16.82 14.61 9.48
N ARG A 100 -16.56 13.40 8.98
CA ARG A 100 -16.15 12.23 9.78
C ARG A 100 -14.66 12.00 9.69
N ARG A 101 -14.09 11.48 10.79
CA ARG A 101 -12.70 10.99 10.82
C ARG A 101 -12.62 9.58 10.24
N LEU A 102 -11.45 9.24 9.71
CA LEU A 102 -11.20 7.91 9.11
C LEU A 102 -11.58 6.76 10.06
N GLY A 103 -11.23 6.88 11.36
CA GLY A 103 -11.51 5.87 12.38
C GLY A 103 -12.98 5.71 12.79
N GLU A 104 -13.88 6.58 12.33
CA GLU A 104 -15.31 6.51 12.66
C GLU A 104 -16.11 5.62 11.70
N SER A 105 -15.45 5.06 10.68
CA SER A 105 -16.07 4.17 9.69
C SER A 105 -15.23 2.92 9.52
N TRP A 106 -15.87 1.76 9.36
CA TRP A 106 -15.16 0.51 9.15
C TRP A 106 -14.26 0.51 7.89
N PRO A 107 -14.65 1.12 6.74
CA PRO A 107 -13.76 1.22 5.60
C PRO A 107 -12.52 2.08 5.89
N GLY A 108 -12.69 3.12 6.72
CA GLY A 108 -11.59 3.95 7.14
C GLY A 108 -10.64 3.27 8.12
N LEU A 109 -11.16 2.41 9.01
CA LEU A 109 -10.33 1.58 9.90
C LEU A 109 -9.48 0.59 9.09
N VAL A 110 -10.08 -0.12 8.13
CA VAL A 110 -9.35 -1.06 7.27
C VAL A 110 -8.25 -0.34 6.49
N ALA A 111 -8.56 0.76 5.83
CA ALA A 111 -7.57 1.54 5.09
C ALA A 111 -6.47 2.10 6.00
N GLY A 112 -6.84 2.62 7.17
CA GLY A 112 -5.91 3.21 8.13
C GLY A 112 -4.95 2.19 8.73
N THR A 113 -5.42 1.04 9.18
CA THR A 113 -4.55 -0.03 9.71
C THR A 113 -3.62 -0.57 8.65
N THR A 114 -4.12 -0.80 7.43
CA THR A 114 -3.28 -1.28 6.32
C THR A 114 -2.18 -0.29 5.96
N VAL A 115 -2.48 1.01 5.95
CA VAL A 115 -1.47 2.04 5.68
C VAL A 115 -0.37 2.08 6.76
N TRP A 116 -0.71 1.83 8.03
CA TRP A 116 0.31 1.73 9.07
C TRP A 116 1.32 0.61 8.78
N PHE A 117 0.85 -0.58 8.38
CA PHE A 117 1.73 -1.66 7.94
C PHE A 117 2.57 -1.25 6.74
N ASN A 118 1.97 -0.56 5.77
CA ASN A 118 2.66 -0.11 4.58
C ASN A 118 3.74 0.95 4.89
N VAL A 119 3.48 1.89 5.79
CA VAL A 119 4.46 2.90 6.26
C VAL A 119 5.65 2.23 6.94
N LEU A 120 5.44 1.13 7.66
CA LEU A 120 6.51 0.33 8.25
C LEU A 120 7.26 -0.51 7.20
N ALA A 121 6.60 -0.93 6.14
CA ALA A 121 7.19 -1.70 5.04
C ALA A 121 8.08 -0.84 4.11
N ILE A 122 7.75 0.43 3.88
CA ILE A 122 8.50 1.33 2.99
C ILE A 122 10.01 1.38 3.31
N PRO A 123 10.47 1.54 4.56
CA PRO A 123 11.90 1.49 4.86
C PRO A 123 12.54 0.17 4.46
N MET A 124 11.83 -0.94 4.62
CA MET A 124 12.32 -2.27 4.23
C MET A 124 12.46 -2.39 2.71
N GLU A 125 11.49 -1.89 1.95
CA GLU A 125 11.53 -1.81 0.49
C GLU A 125 12.67 -0.93 -0.02
N LEU A 126 12.94 0.19 0.66
CA LEU A 126 14.08 1.06 0.34
C LEU A 126 15.43 0.39 0.63
N ILE A 127 15.53 -0.38 1.71
CA ILE A 127 16.73 -1.18 2.01
C ILE A 127 16.93 -2.25 0.94
N GLN A 128 15.88 -2.95 0.53
CA GLN A 128 15.94 -3.93 -0.57
C GLN A 128 16.41 -3.26 -1.87
N LEU A 129 15.85 -2.10 -2.21
CA LEU A 129 16.26 -1.35 -3.38
C LEU A 129 17.75 -0.96 -3.32
N TYR A 130 18.22 -0.52 -2.14
CA TYR A 130 19.63 -0.23 -1.92
C TYR A 130 20.52 -1.47 -2.11
N VAL A 131 20.08 -2.64 -1.61
CA VAL A 131 20.79 -3.93 -1.80
C VAL A 131 20.88 -4.27 -3.27
N VAL A 132 19.79 -4.14 -4.05
CA VAL A 132 19.75 -4.35 -5.49
C VAL A 132 20.80 -3.48 -6.21
N TYR A 133 20.85 -2.18 -5.89
CA TYR A 133 21.83 -1.27 -6.49
C TYR A 133 23.27 -1.61 -6.07
N SER A 134 23.49 -2.00 -4.83
CA SER A 134 24.82 -2.38 -4.33
C SER A 134 25.30 -3.70 -4.96
N ALA A 135 24.43 -4.69 -5.12
CA ALA A 135 24.73 -5.95 -5.79
C ALA A 135 25.06 -5.75 -7.27
N ALA A 136 24.30 -4.86 -7.95
CA ALA A 136 24.57 -4.49 -9.34
C ALA A 136 25.92 -3.80 -9.52
N ALA A 137 26.36 -3.00 -8.54
CA ALA A 137 27.60 -2.25 -8.60
C ALA A 137 28.83 -3.10 -8.21
N ALA A 138 28.68 -3.91 -7.15
CA ALA A 138 29.81 -4.69 -6.58
C ALA A 138 29.96 -6.08 -7.24
N GLY A 139 28.91 -6.61 -7.85
CA GLY A 139 28.85 -8.00 -8.28
C GLY A 139 28.75 -8.96 -7.08
N ILE A 140 28.74 -10.26 -7.36
CA ILE A 140 28.84 -11.30 -6.34
C ILE A 140 30.24 -11.91 -6.31
N ASN A 141 30.69 -12.32 -5.11
CA ASN A 141 31.88 -13.15 -5.01
C ASN A 141 31.57 -14.52 -5.59
N LEU A 142 32.30 -14.91 -6.64
CA LEU A 142 32.13 -16.19 -7.31
C LEU A 142 32.67 -17.36 -6.48
N GLY A 143 33.41 -17.06 -5.38
CA GLY A 143 34.00 -18.05 -4.47
C GLY A 143 35.24 -18.75 -5.04
N ASP A 144 35.94 -19.48 -4.17
CA ASP A 144 37.18 -20.17 -4.53
C ASP A 144 36.97 -21.44 -5.39
N GLY A 145 35.70 -21.74 -5.69
CA GLY A 145 35.33 -22.92 -6.51
C GLY A 145 35.20 -22.62 -8.01
N CYS A 146 35.36 -21.37 -8.42
CA CYS A 146 35.44 -20.92 -9.80
C CYS A 146 36.88 -20.50 -10.13
#